data_9749fbe80d08296ed8c81f0b6620b70b
#
_entry.id   9749fbe80d08296ed8c81f0b6620b70b
#
_cell.length_a   1.000
_cell.length_b   1.000
_cell.length_c   1.000
_cell.angle_alpha   90.00
_cell.angle_beta   90.00
_cell.angle_gamma   90.00
#
_symmetry.space_group_name_H-M   'P 1'
#
loop_
_entity.id
_entity.type
_entity.pdbx_description
1 polymer ?
#
loop_
_entity_poly.entity_id
_entity_poly.type
_entity_poly.pdbx_seq_one_letter_code
_entity_poly.pdbx_strand_id
1 'polypeptide(L)'
;MKAVVLAGGYATRMWPITKHRPKMFLPIGDSTVIDRIFAELEADDRIDEVFVSTNERFAPDFEAHLADSEFEKPRLSVEDTTEEDDKFGVVGALAQLIDRENVDDDLLVIAGDNLISFDVADFVDYFEDHGAPTLAAYDVGSREKATSYGLVELEDDRVVDFQEKPDDPNSTLVSIACYAFPQDSLSLFPTYLEEGNNPDEPGWFIQWLQNHEATYAYTFDGAWFDIGTPESYLDAVGWHLDGDSLVADSATLENASIGDNVHVMGDVTLENTDLDHAVIFPDATVRDADIRRSIIDEGTHLEELDLAGALIGAHTTITNGPTE
;
A
#
# COMPACT_ATOMS: atom_id res chain seq x y z
N MET A 1 11.88 -10.10 16.93
CA MET A 1 12.22 -9.51 15.60
C MET A 1 11.72 -8.07 15.51
N LYS A 2 12.25 -7.28 14.59
CA LYS A 2 11.78 -5.92 14.30
C LYS A 2 11.01 -5.90 12.98
N ALA A 3 10.09 -4.95 12.82
CA ALA A 3 9.39 -4.74 11.55
C ALA A 3 9.62 -3.33 11.01
N VAL A 4 9.67 -3.19 9.69
CA VAL A 4 9.68 -1.91 8.97
C VAL A 4 8.46 -1.85 8.04
N VAL A 5 7.64 -0.83 8.20
CA VAL A 5 6.58 -0.49 7.26
C VAL A 5 7.08 0.66 6.38
N LEU A 6 7.26 0.38 5.08
CA LEU A 6 7.75 1.36 4.12
C LEU A 6 6.62 2.34 3.75
N ALA A 7 6.76 3.60 4.10
CA ALA A 7 5.72 4.62 3.97
C ALA A 7 6.24 5.96 3.40
N GLY A 8 7.38 5.96 2.70
CA GLY A 8 8.03 7.16 2.14
C GLY A 8 7.57 7.58 0.73
N GLY A 9 6.68 6.83 0.10
CA GLY A 9 6.25 7.08 -1.29
C GLY A 9 5.29 8.28 -1.45
N TYR A 10 5.52 9.13 -2.47
CA TYR A 10 4.69 10.34 -2.76
C TYR A 10 3.39 10.06 -3.51
N ALA A 11 3.21 8.86 -4.06
CA ALA A 11 1.96 8.41 -4.73
C ALA A 11 1.41 9.39 -5.79
N THR A 12 2.27 9.96 -6.62
CA THR A 12 1.90 10.98 -7.62
C THR A 12 0.87 10.50 -8.64
N ARG A 13 0.84 9.19 -8.93
CA ARG A 13 -0.17 8.56 -9.83
C ARG A 13 -1.60 8.62 -9.29
N MET A 14 -1.76 8.80 -7.98
CA MET A 14 -3.05 8.94 -7.29
C MET A 14 -3.49 10.40 -7.10
N TRP A 15 -2.71 11.37 -7.57
CA TRP A 15 -3.14 12.77 -7.50
C TRP A 15 -4.41 13.02 -8.32
N PRO A 16 -5.35 13.84 -7.80
CA PRO A 16 -5.23 14.75 -6.65
C PRO A 16 -5.49 14.13 -5.26
N ILE A 17 -5.98 12.91 -5.15
CA ILE A 17 -6.44 12.28 -3.89
C ILE A 17 -5.31 12.20 -2.83
N THR A 18 -4.10 11.83 -3.23
CA THR A 18 -2.94 11.65 -2.34
C THR A 18 -2.02 12.87 -2.31
N LYS A 19 -2.47 14.01 -2.81
CA LYS A 19 -1.65 15.23 -2.83
C LYS A 19 -1.35 15.78 -1.43
N HIS A 20 -2.28 15.59 -0.52
CA HIS A 20 -2.27 16.15 0.83
C HIS A 20 -2.42 15.09 1.93
N ARG A 21 -2.33 13.80 1.57
CA ARG A 21 -2.35 12.67 2.51
C ARG A 21 -1.50 11.53 2.00
N PRO A 22 -0.85 10.75 2.88
CA PRO A 22 -0.22 9.47 2.51
C PRO A 22 -1.25 8.52 1.89
N LYS A 23 -0.88 7.80 0.83
CA LYS A 23 -1.78 6.82 0.19
C LYS A 23 -2.19 5.68 1.13
N MET A 24 -1.37 5.38 2.12
CA MET A 24 -1.61 4.36 3.14
C MET A 24 -2.79 4.69 4.06
N PHE A 25 -3.20 5.97 4.11
CA PHE A 25 -4.39 6.41 4.86
C PHE A 25 -5.68 6.33 4.04
N LEU A 26 -5.62 5.81 2.83
CA LEU A 26 -6.83 5.54 2.06
C LEU A 26 -7.66 4.45 2.76
N PRO A 27 -8.97 4.68 2.94
CA PRO A 27 -9.83 3.76 3.66
C PRO A 27 -10.20 2.53 2.81
N ILE A 28 -10.17 1.37 3.44
CA ILE A 28 -10.69 0.10 2.92
C ILE A 28 -11.72 -0.41 3.95
N GLY A 29 -13.00 -0.14 3.72
CA GLY A 29 -14.02 -0.35 4.74
C GLY A 29 -13.83 0.58 5.94
N ASP A 30 -13.90 0.04 7.15
CA ASP A 30 -13.81 0.80 8.41
C ASP A 30 -12.36 1.07 8.88
N SER A 31 -11.35 0.68 8.09
CA SER A 31 -9.94 0.81 8.44
C SER A 31 -9.14 1.39 7.29
N THR A 32 -7.97 1.97 7.56
CA THR A 32 -7.04 2.37 6.50
C THR A 32 -6.16 1.20 6.06
N VAL A 33 -5.50 1.34 4.91
CA VAL A 33 -4.57 0.30 4.41
C VAL A 33 -3.48 0.00 5.44
N ILE A 34 -2.87 1.05 6.03
CA ILE A 34 -1.76 0.86 6.98
C ILE A 34 -2.24 0.32 8.34
N ASP A 35 -3.43 0.66 8.80
CA ASP A 35 -3.95 0.15 10.08
C ASP A 35 -4.16 -1.36 10.04
N ARG A 36 -4.49 -1.91 8.88
CA ARG A 36 -4.57 -3.37 8.69
C ARG A 36 -3.21 -4.03 8.89
N ILE A 37 -2.15 -3.42 8.34
CA ILE A 37 -0.79 -3.90 8.56
C ILE A 37 -0.39 -3.74 10.03
N PHE A 38 -0.68 -2.60 10.64
CA PHE A 38 -0.38 -2.38 12.05
C PHE A 38 -1.11 -3.38 12.96
N ALA A 39 -2.37 -3.71 12.67
CA ALA A 39 -3.13 -4.68 13.45
C ALA A 39 -2.49 -6.08 13.41
N GLU A 40 -2.02 -6.52 12.25
CA GLU A 40 -1.29 -7.78 12.09
C GLU A 40 0.03 -7.78 12.87
N LEU A 41 0.82 -6.70 12.75
CA LEU A 41 2.10 -6.56 13.43
C LEU A 41 1.95 -6.40 14.95
N GLU A 42 0.89 -5.72 15.41
CA GLU A 42 0.58 -5.56 16.82
C GLU A 42 0.18 -6.88 17.48
N ALA A 43 -0.52 -7.75 16.73
CA ALA A 43 -1.03 -9.02 17.23
C ALA A 43 0.04 -10.10 17.40
N ASP A 44 1.19 -10.01 16.73
CA ASP A 44 2.26 -11.01 16.80
C ASP A 44 3.28 -10.66 17.89
N ASP A 45 3.32 -11.44 18.98
CA ASP A 45 4.23 -11.24 20.11
C ASP A 45 5.72 -11.38 19.75
N ARG A 46 6.07 -11.95 18.59
CA ARG A 46 7.46 -12.04 18.11
C ARG A 46 7.98 -10.71 17.58
N ILE A 47 7.09 -9.80 17.21
CA ILE A 47 7.41 -8.45 16.73
C ILE A 47 7.44 -7.49 17.91
N ASP A 48 8.62 -7.02 18.29
CA ASP A 48 8.81 -6.15 19.46
C ASP A 48 8.63 -4.67 19.14
N GLU A 49 9.03 -4.24 17.95
CA GLU A 49 8.98 -2.85 17.48
C GLU A 49 8.64 -2.80 16.00
N VAL A 50 7.88 -1.77 15.62
CA VAL A 50 7.52 -1.48 14.23
C VAL A 50 8.01 -0.08 13.87
N PHE A 51 8.92 0.01 12.91
CA PHE A 51 9.40 1.29 12.37
C PHE A 51 8.58 1.69 11.16
N VAL A 52 7.93 2.84 11.21
CA VAL A 52 7.27 3.43 10.04
C VAL A 52 8.30 4.32 9.34
N SER A 53 8.90 3.79 8.26
CA SER A 53 9.87 4.53 7.44
C SER A 53 9.13 5.50 6.54
N THR A 54 9.24 6.79 6.84
CA THR A 54 8.58 7.86 6.09
C THR A 54 9.52 9.04 5.88
N ASN A 55 9.12 10.00 5.04
CA ASN A 55 9.87 11.23 4.77
C ASN A 55 9.37 12.40 5.65
N GLU A 56 10.15 13.49 5.71
CA GLU A 56 9.80 14.67 6.51
C GLU A 56 8.46 15.30 6.12
N ARG A 57 8.04 15.18 4.85
CA ARG A 57 6.77 15.74 4.38
C ARG A 57 5.55 15.13 5.04
N PHE A 58 5.57 13.79 5.19
CA PHE A 58 4.42 13.05 5.72
C PHE A 58 4.57 12.68 7.20
N ALA A 59 5.74 12.92 7.81
CA ALA A 59 5.96 12.63 9.22
C ALA A 59 4.88 13.24 10.14
N PRO A 60 4.44 14.51 9.97
CA PRO A 60 3.38 15.07 10.82
C PRO A 60 2.02 14.35 10.68
N ASP A 61 1.69 13.85 9.48
CA ASP A 61 0.45 13.11 9.25
C ASP A 61 0.49 11.77 9.98
N PHE A 62 1.62 11.05 9.91
CA PHE A 62 1.82 9.80 10.65
C PHE A 62 1.88 10.02 12.16
N GLU A 63 2.52 11.09 12.64
CA GLU A 63 2.54 11.43 14.08
C GLU A 63 1.11 11.64 14.61
N ALA A 64 0.28 12.40 13.89
CA ALA A 64 -1.11 12.63 14.26
C ALA A 64 -1.91 11.32 14.26
N HIS A 65 -1.75 10.51 13.20
CA HIS A 65 -2.44 9.23 13.05
C HIS A 65 -2.10 8.25 14.19
N LEU A 66 -0.82 8.09 14.50
CA LEU A 66 -0.39 7.20 15.59
C LEU A 66 -0.80 7.71 16.97
N ALA A 67 -0.86 9.04 17.18
CA ALA A 67 -1.32 9.61 18.44
C ALA A 67 -2.81 9.36 18.71
N ASP A 68 -3.62 9.23 17.65
CA ASP A 68 -5.06 8.95 17.73
C ASP A 68 -5.38 7.44 17.68
N SER A 69 -4.39 6.58 17.38
CA SER A 69 -4.54 5.12 17.30
C SER A 69 -4.37 4.43 18.64
N GLU A 70 -4.77 3.16 18.71
CA GLU A 70 -4.55 2.27 19.87
C GLU A 70 -3.30 1.38 19.71
N PHE A 71 -2.53 1.53 18.63
CA PHE A 71 -1.32 0.75 18.38
C PHE A 71 -0.15 1.22 19.27
N GLU A 72 0.56 0.28 19.88
CA GLU A 72 1.67 0.55 20.81
C GLU A 72 3.05 0.32 20.19
N LYS A 73 3.17 -0.59 19.20
CA LYS A 73 4.46 -0.94 18.58
C LYS A 73 4.95 0.03 17.51
N PRO A 74 4.07 0.66 16.67
CA PRO A 74 4.52 1.54 15.61
C PRO A 74 5.15 2.83 16.13
N ARG A 75 6.35 3.17 15.59
CA ARG A 75 7.01 4.45 15.81
C ARG A 75 7.67 4.96 14.54
N LEU A 76 7.79 6.28 14.40
CA LEU A 76 8.35 6.85 13.18
C LEU A 76 9.87 6.70 13.14
N SER A 77 10.36 6.40 11.94
CA SER A 77 11.75 6.52 11.55
C SER A 77 11.79 7.41 10.30
N VAL A 78 12.11 8.69 10.50
CA VAL A 78 11.98 9.71 9.46
C VAL A 78 13.28 9.82 8.66
N GLU A 79 13.15 9.76 7.33
CA GLU A 79 14.23 10.03 6.39
C GLU A 79 14.40 11.54 6.20
N ASP A 80 15.64 12.02 6.16
CA ASP A 80 15.98 13.42 5.90
C ASP A 80 15.78 13.74 4.39
N THR A 81 14.55 13.61 3.92
CA THR A 81 14.15 13.90 2.54
C THR A 81 12.78 14.58 2.50
N THR A 82 12.70 15.66 1.71
CA THR A 82 11.45 16.46 1.57
C THR A 82 10.83 16.38 0.19
N GLU A 83 11.60 16.00 -0.82
CA GLU A 83 11.17 15.91 -2.23
C GLU A 83 11.50 14.52 -2.82
N GLU A 84 10.73 14.12 -3.84
CA GLU A 84 10.89 12.80 -4.48
C GLU A 84 12.26 12.62 -5.15
N ASP A 85 12.84 13.71 -5.66
CA ASP A 85 14.15 13.68 -6.34
C ASP A 85 15.34 13.52 -5.36
N ASP A 86 15.11 13.74 -4.06
CA ASP A 86 16.15 13.66 -3.00
C ASP A 86 16.16 12.30 -2.28
N LYS A 87 15.26 11.36 -2.64
CA LYS A 87 15.14 10.06 -1.97
C LYS A 87 16.38 9.19 -2.14
N PHE A 88 16.75 8.45 -1.09
CA PHE A 88 17.85 7.49 -1.09
C PHE A 88 17.56 6.20 -1.86
N GLY A 89 16.33 6.01 -2.39
CA GLY A 89 15.83 4.72 -2.83
C GLY A 89 15.45 3.81 -1.66
N VAL A 90 14.63 2.79 -1.92
CA VAL A 90 14.09 1.94 -0.84
C VAL A 90 15.20 1.14 -0.13
N VAL A 91 16.16 0.60 -0.88
CA VAL A 91 17.29 -0.15 -0.29
C VAL A 91 18.21 0.78 0.49
N GLY A 92 18.46 2.01 -0.02
CA GLY A 92 19.24 3.02 0.68
C GLY A 92 18.59 3.47 1.98
N ALA A 93 17.27 3.70 1.97
CA ALA A 93 16.49 4.06 3.15
C ALA A 93 16.49 2.94 4.21
N LEU A 94 16.35 1.67 3.79
CA LEU A 94 16.44 0.51 4.68
C LEU A 94 17.84 0.41 5.32
N ALA A 95 18.91 0.53 4.55
CA ALA A 95 20.27 0.49 5.08
C ALA A 95 20.51 1.58 6.12
N GLN A 96 20.05 2.82 5.86
CA GLN A 96 20.15 3.92 6.81
C GLN A 96 19.28 3.71 8.05
N LEU A 97 18.07 3.16 7.90
CA LEU A 97 17.18 2.83 9.02
C LEU A 97 17.84 1.78 9.92
N ILE A 98 18.37 0.69 9.35
CA ILE A 98 19.04 -0.37 10.09
C ILE A 98 20.17 0.20 10.95
N ASP A 99 20.99 1.10 10.42
CA ASP A 99 22.09 1.76 11.14
C ASP A 99 21.57 2.76 12.18
N ARG A 100 20.66 3.65 11.81
CA ARG A 100 20.11 4.71 12.67
C ARG A 100 19.36 4.16 13.88
N GLU A 101 18.54 3.12 13.67
CA GLU A 101 17.74 2.51 14.73
C GLU A 101 18.48 1.38 15.46
N ASN A 102 19.73 1.09 15.06
CA ASN A 102 20.56 -0.01 15.58
C ASN A 102 19.80 -1.35 15.56
N VAL A 103 19.27 -1.72 14.40
CA VAL A 103 18.53 -2.98 14.24
C VAL A 103 19.51 -4.15 14.32
N ASP A 104 19.44 -4.91 15.41
CA ASP A 104 20.32 -6.03 15.74
C ASP A 104 19.53 -7.35 15.93
N ASP A 105 18.46 -7.52 15.17
CA ASP A 105 17.53 -8.65 15.23
C ASP A 105 17.05 -9.01 13.81
N ASP A 106 16.32 -10.10 13.65
CA ASP A 106 15.63 -10.43 12.41
C ASP A 106 14.68 -9.29 12.01
N LEU A 107 14.60 -9.01 10.72
CA LEU A 107 13.87 -7.87 10.18
C LEU A 107 12.77 -8.29 9.20
N LEU A 108 11.54 -7.95 9.53
CA LEU A 108 10.39 -8.00 8.62
C LEU A 108 10.24 -6.64 7.91
N VAL A 109 10.05 -6.63 6.61
CA VAL A 109 9.83 -5.42 5.80
C VAL A 109 8.54 -5.57 5.02
N ILE A 110 7.59 -4.65 5.20
CA ILE A 110 6.31 -4.64 4.48
C ILE A 110 6.10 -3.25 3.87
N ALA A 111 5.69 -3.19 2.60
CA ALA A 111 5.26 -1.93 2.00
C ALA A 111 3.90 -1.51 2.59
N GLY A 112 3.81 -0.28 3.10
CA GLY A 112 2.65 0.25 3.79
C GLY A 112 1.43 0.50 2.90
N ASP A 113 1.56 0.36 1.59
CA ASP A 113 0.51 0.46 0.59
C ASP A 113 0.02 -0.89 0.06
N ASN A 114 0.49 -1.99 0.64
CA ASN A 114 0.05 -3.33 0.29
C ASN A 114 -1.18 -3.73 1.10
N LEU A 115 -2.25 -4.10 0.42
CA LEU A 115 -3.35 -4.87 1.00
C LEU A 115 -3.12 -6.35 0.70
N ILE A 116 -2.92 -7.14 1.75
CA ILE A 116 -2.66 -8.58 1.68
C ILE A 116 -3.75 -9.36 2.41
N SER A 117 -4.05 -10.58 1.93
CA SER A 117 -5.09 -11.43 2.52
C SER A 117 -4.57 -12.58 3.36
N PHE A 118 -3.24 -12.77 3.44
CA PHE A 118 -2.64 -13.77 4.34
C PHE A 118 -2.34 -13.16 5.70
N ASP A 119 -2.34 -13.97 6.74
CA ASP A 119 -1.94 -13.56 8.08
C ASP A 119 -0.40 -13.39 8.12
N VAL A 120 0.07 -12.23 8.58
CA VAL A 120 1.52 -11.94 8.69
C VAL A 120 2.22 -12.98 9.58
N ALA A 121 1.52 -13.50 10.60
CA ALA A 121 2.04 -14.55 11.45
C ALA A 121 2.41 -15.84 10.69
N ASP A 122 1.63 -16.24 9.67
CA ASP A 122 1.94 -17.40 8.83
C ASP A 122 3.22 -17.18 8.00
N PHE A 123 3.43 -15.96 7.52
CA PHE A 123 4.65 -15.58 6.82
C PHE A 123 5.87 -15.60 7.75
N VAL A 124 5.72 -15.13 8.98
CA VAL A 124 6.79 -15.17 10.00
C VAL A 124 7.10 -16.61 10.41
N ASP A 125 6.09 -17.49 10.59
CA ASP A 125 6.30 -18.92 10.86
C ASP A 125 7.13 -19.56 9.74
N TYR A 126 6.78 -19.30 8.48
CA TYR A 126 7.50 -19.80 7.33
C TYR A 126 8.96 -19.31 7.29
N PHE A 127 9.18 -18.03 7.60
CA PHE A 127 10.53 -17.46 7.69
C PHE A 127 11.36 -18.14 8.79
N GLU A 128 10.81 -18.32 9.99
CA GLU A 128 11.49 -18.98 11.12
C GLU A 128 11.86 -20.45 10.79
N ASP A 129 10.97 -21.17 10.09
CA ASP A 129 11.21 -22.55 9.70
C ASP A 129 12.41 -22.69 8.71
N HIS A 130 12.64 -21.68 7.87
CA HIS A 130 13.74 -21.67 6.89
C HIS A 130 15.03 -21.04 7.44
N GLY A 131 14.92 -20.06 8.34
CA GLY A 131 16.06 -19.34 8.91
C GLY A 131 16.94 -18.64 7.85
N ALA A 132 16.34 -18.16 6.76
CA ALA A 132 17.01 -17.57 5.60
C ALA A 132 16.15 -16.44 5.02
N PRO A 133 16.75 -15.52 4.20
CA PRO A 133 15.98 -14.48 3.53
C PRO A 133 14.74 -15.04 2.83
N THR A 134 13.59 -14.44 3.11
CA THR A 134 12.30 -14.89 2.63
C THR A 134 11.54 -13.72 2.02
N LEU A 135 10.84 -13.98 0.91
CA LEU A 135 9.93 -13.03 0.29
C LEU A 135 8.53 -13.63 0.18
N ALA A 136 7.50 -12.79 0.18
CA ALA A 136 6.17 -13.23 -0.21
C ALA A 136 6.00 -13.09 -1.73
N ALA A 137 5.39 -14.12 -2.36
CA ALA A 137 5.17 -14.18 -3.80
C ALA A 137 3.71 -14.50 -4.12
N TYR A 138 3.18 -13.82 -5.14
CA TYR A 138 1.80 -13.90 -5.57
C TYR A 138 1.68 -14.11 -7.09
N ASP A 139 0.76 -14.97 -7.52
CA ASP A 139 0.45 -15.16 -8.94
C ASP A 139 -0.54 -14.09 -9.41
N VAL A 140 -0.04 -13.12 -10.18
CA VAL A 140 -0.88 -12.03 -10.73
C VAL A 140 -1.76 -12.46 -11.92
N GLY A 141 -1.65 -13.73 -12.35
CA GLY A 141 -2.47 -14.34 -13.40
C GLY A 141 -2.27 -13.76 -14.82
N SER A 142 -1.41 -12.77 -14.98
CA SER A 142 -1.15 -12.09 -16.25
C SER A 142 0.32 -11.71 -16.40
N ARG A 143 0.91 -12.07 -17.54
CA ARG A 143 2.30 -11.66 -17.87
C ARG A 143 2.42 -10.16 -18.07
N GLU A 144 1.38 -9.50 -18.57
CA GLU A 144 1.35 -8.05 -18.71
C GLU A 144 1.47 -7.37 -17.33
N LYS A 145 0.71 -7.83 -16.33
CA LYS A 145 0.84 -7.34 -14.95
C LYS A 145 2.21 -7.64 -14.36
N ALA A 146 2.78 -8.82 -14.63
CA ALA A 146 4.07 -9.23 -14.10
C ALA A 146 5.24 -8.34 -14.56
N THR A 147 5.13 -7.59 -15.68
CA THR A 147 6.16 -6.62 -16.11
C THR A 147 6.41 -5.50 -15.11
N SER A 148 5.48 -5.26 -14.20
CA SER A 148 5.55 -4.15 -13.23
C SER A 148 6.23 -4.52 -11.91
N TYR A 149 6.57 -5.81 -11.71
CA TYR A 149 7.04 -6.36 -10.45
C TYR A 149 8.28 -7.25 -10.62
N GLY A 150 8.89 -7.61 -9.51
CA GLY A 150 9.98 -8.60 -9.50
C GLY A 150 9.44 -10.00 -9.80
N LEU A 151 9.82 -10.57 -10.94
CA LEU A 151 9.45 -11.92 -11.34
C LEU A 151 10.25 -12.95 -10.55
N VAL A 152 9.58 -13.98 -10.04
CA VAL A 152 10.20 -15.03 -9.22
C VAL A 152 10.09 -16.37 -9.94
N GLU A 153 11.21 -17.11 -10.01
CA GLU A 153 11.24 -18.50 -10.42
C GLU A 153 11.65 -19.39 -9.23
N LEU A 154 10.89 -20.44 -8.99
CA LEU A 154 11.08 -21.32 -7.84
C LEU A 154 11.45 -22.73 -8.28
N GLU A 155 12.31 -23.36 -7.50
CA GLU A 155 12.48 -24.81 -7.45
C GLU A 155 12.03 -25.28 -6.06
N ASP A 156 10.88 -25.95 -6.00
CA ASP A 156 10.06 -26.12 -4.81
C ASP A 156 9.66 -24.74 -4.23
N ASP A 157 10.22 -24.31 -3.12
CA ASP A 157 9.99 -23.02 -2.48
C ASP A 157 11.24 -22.10 -2.47
N ARG A 158 12.36 -22.62 -3.01
CA ARG A 158 13.60 -21.86 -3.13
C ARG A 158 13.60 -20.98 -4.38
N VAL A 159 13.97 -19.72 -4.23
CA VAL A 159 14.18 -18.80 -5.35
C VAL A 159 15.44 -19.23 -6.11
N VAL A 160 15.28 -19.56 -7.40
CA VAL A 160 16.37 -19.97 -8.30
C VAL A 160 16.67 -18.93 -9.36
N ASP A 161 15.72 -18.05 -9.69
CA ASP A 161 15.92 -16.84 -10.50
C ASP A 161 14.98 -15.74 -10.03
N PHE A 162 15.48 -14.51 -10.10
CA PHE A 162 14.71 -13.29 -9.81
C PHE A 162 15.05 -12.23 -10.84
N GLN A 163 14.02 -11.61 -11.44
CA GLN A 163 14.19 -10.58 -12.46
C GLN A 163 13.33 -9.38 -12.11
N GLU A 164 13.96 -8.24 -11.79
CA GLU A 164 13.24 -7.02 -11.48
C GLU A 164 12.65 -6.39 -12.75
N LYS A 165 11.31 -6.28 -12.80
CA LYS A 165 10.52 -5.62 -13.85
C LYS A 165 10.94 -6.03 -15.28
N PRO A 166 10.92 -7.32 -15.64
CA PRO A 166 11.35 -7.77 -16.93
C PRO A 166 10.42 -7.32 -18.06
N ASP A 167 10.98 -6.97 -19.22
CA ASP A 167 10.19 -6.59 -20.40
C ASP A 167 9.38 -7.77 -20.99
N ASP A 168 9.86 -9.00 -20.84
CA ASP A 168 9.24 -10.23 -21.37
C ASP A 168 9.20 -11.32 -20.29
N PRO A 169 8.25 -11.25 -19.33
CA PRO A 169 8.16 -12.19 -18.23
C PRO A 169 7.75 -13.59 -18.72
N ASN A 170 8.48 -14.62 -18.26
CA ASN A 170 8.20 -16.03 -18.59
C ASN A 170 7.19 -16.69 -17.65
N SER A 171 6.82 -16.03 -16.54
CA SER A 171 5.92 -16.49 -15.49
C SER A 171 4.95 -15.37 -15.09
N THR A 172 4.02 -15.66 -14.16
CA THR A 172 3.09 -14.71 -13.55
C THR A 172 3.28 -14.61 -12.03
N LEU A 173 4.24 -15.38 -11.47
CA LEU A 173 4.59 -15.34 -10.06
C LEU A 173 5.52 -14.15 -9.80
N VAL A 174 5.10 -13.22 -8.95
CA VAL A 174 5.84 -12.00 -8.65
C VAL A 174 6.09 -11.84 -7.16
N SER A 175 7.21 -11.23 -6.80
CA SER A 175 7.48 -10.77 -5.44
C SER A 175 6.57 -9.58 -5.12
N ILE A 176 5.90 -9.66 -3.99
CA ILE A 176 5.26 -8.50 -3.37
C ILE A 176 6.23 -7.90 -2.35
N ALA A 177 6.07 -6.61 -2.04
CA ALA A 177 6.99 -5.95 -1.12
C ALA A 177 6.71 -6.34 0.35
N CYS A 178 6.90 -7.63 0.64
CA CYS A 178 6.89 -8.24 1.96
C CYS A 178 8.07 -9.21 2.04
N TYR A 179 9.04 -8.90 2.91
CA TYR A 179 10.32 -9.58 3.03
C TYR A 179 10.66 -9.83 4.48
N ALA A 180 11.36 -10.94 4.78
CA ALA A 180 11.98 -11.18 6.07
C ALA A 180 13.45 -11.53 5.90
N PHE A 181 14.31 -10.94 6.72
CA PHE A 181 15.75 -11.11 6.67
C PHE A 181 16.28 -11.56 8.03
N PRO A 182 17.08 -12.64 8.10
CA PRO A 182 17.81 -12.95 9.31
C PRO A 182 18.76 -11.81 9.71
N GLN A 183 19.01 -11.64 11.00
CA GLN A 183 19.94 -10.64 11.53
C GLN A 183 21.29 -10.62 10.80
N ASP A 184 21.85 -11.81 10.53
CA ASP A 184 23.16 -11.94 9.88
C ASP A 184 23.16 -11.37 8.44
N SER A 185 22.01 -11.43 7.74
CA SER A 185 21.85 -10.93 6.37
C SER A 185 21.76 -9.40 6.30
N LEU A 186 21.52 -8.70 7.42
CA LEU A 186 21.40 -7.23 7.44
C LEU A 186 22.70 -6.54 7.02
N SER A 187 23.85 -7.18 7.25
CA SER A 187 25.15 -6.69 6.81
C SER A 187 25.32 -6.65 5.29
N LEU A 188 24.44 -7.29 4.54
CA LEU A 188 24.45 -7.32 3.08
C LEU A 188 23.86 -6.04 2.44
N PHE A 189 23.03 -5.28 3.17
CA PHE A 189 22.50 -4.01 2.66
C PHE A 189 23.60 -2.99 2.35
N PRO A 190 24.49 -2.64 3.29
CA PRO A 190 25.61 -1.76 2.98
C PRO A 190 26.56 -2.36 1.94
N THR A 191 26.82 -3.68 1.95
CA THR A 191 27.67 -4.34 0.96
C THR A 191 27.11 -4.16 -0.46
N TYR A 192 25.80 -4.36 -0.65
CA TYR A 192 25.12 -4.14 -1.92
C TYR A 192 25.30 -2.70 -2.45
N LEU A 193 25.13 -1.71 -1.57
CA LEU A 193 25.28 -0.30 -1.92
C LEU A 193 26.74 0.09 -2.23
N GLU A 194 27.71 -0.43 -1.47
CA GLU A 194 29.14 -0.20 -1.69
C GLU A 194 29.64 -0.75 -3.03
N GLU A 195 29.02 -1.80 -3.55
CA GLU A 195 29.28 -2.34 -4.89
C GLU A 195 28.74 -1.44 -6.02
N GLY A 196 27.98 -0.38 -5.69
CA GLY A 196 27.40 0.55 -6.65
C GLY A 196 26.13 0.06 -7.33
N ASN A 197 25.41 -0.88 -6.69
CA ASN A 197 24.14 -1.41 -7.18
C ASN A 197 22.99 -0.39 -7.03
N ASN A 198 21.86 -0.64 -7.70
CA ASN A 198 20.70 0.26 -7.73
C ASN A 198 20.00 0.32 -6.36
N PRO A 199 19.91 1.51 -5.71
CA PRO A 199 19.28 1.65 -4.40
C PRO A 199 17.75 1.79 -4.44
N ASP A 200 17.13 2.00 -5.62
CA ASP A 200 15.77 2.51 -5.73
C ASP A 200 14.69 1.47 -5.44
N GLU A 201 14.86 0.25 -5.94
CA GLU A 201 13.85 -0.78 -5.86
C GLU A 201 14.36 -1.97 -5.03
N PRO A 202 13.58 -2.49 -4.07
CA PRO A 202 14.01 -3.63 -3.26
C PRO A 202 14.23 -4.90 -4.09
N GLY A 203 13.55 -5.06 -5.20
CA GLY A 203 13.71 -6.20 -6.09
C GLY A 203 15.12 -6.33 -6.68
N TRP A 204 15.82 -5.23 -6.94
CA TRP A 204 17.23 -5.29 -7.35
C TRP A 204 18.14 -5.85 -6.24
N PHE A 205 17.83 -5.54 -4.98
CA PHE A 205 18.52 -6.14 -3.86
C PHE A 205 18.23 -7.63 -3.77
N ILE A 206 16.99 -8.07 -3.92
CA ILE A 206 16.61 -9.49 -3.91
C ILE A 206 17.27 -10.25 -5.07
N GLN A 207 17.29 -9.66 -6.28
CA GLN A 207 17.97 -10.24 -7.43
C GLN A 207 19.47 -10.45 -7.19
N TRP A 208 20.11 -9.56 -6.47
CA TRP A 208 21.51 -9.68 -6.06
C TRP A 208 21.65 -10.69 -4.92
N LEU A 209 20.81 -10.61 -3.89
CA LEU A 209 20.87 -11.40 -2.66
C LEU A 209 20.76 -12.89 -2.92
N GLN A 210 19.87 -13.35 -3.80
CA GLN A 210 19.67 -14.75 -4.15
C GLN A 210 20.94 -15.46 -4.70
N ASN A 211 21.92 -14.67 -5.19
CA ASN A 211 23.21 -15.17 -5.61
C ASN A 211 24.24 -15.26 -4.47
N HIS A 212 23.95 -14.71 -3.31
CA HIS A 212 24.81 -14.66 -2.13
C HIS A 212 24.31 -15.55 -1.01
N GLU A 213 22.99 -15.63 -0.83
CA GLU A 213 22.33 -16.45 0.17
C GLU A 213 21.16 -17.23 -0.43
N ALA A 214 20.88 -18.41 0.12
CA ALA A 214 19.67 -19.14 -0.24
C ALA A 214 18.45 -18.30 0.18
N THR A 215 17.57 -17.99 -0.77
CA THR A 215 16.38 -17.18 -0.55
C THR A 215 15.15 -18.03 -0.82
N TYR A 216 14.12 -17.90 -0.02
CA TYR A 216 12.87 -18.67 -0.11
C TYR A 216 11.67 -17.79 -0.40
N ALA A 217 10.61 -18.37 -0.93
CA ALA A 217 9.39 -17.65 -1.24
C ALA A 217 8.17 -18.30 -0.58
N TYR A 218 7.50 -17.56 0.26
CA TYR A 218 6.17 -17.86 0.76
C TYR A 218 5.14 -17.53 -0.31
N THR A 219 4.47 -18.55 -0.86
CA THR A 219 3.39 -18.36 -1.83
C THR A 219 2.05 -18.53 -1.15
N PHE A 220 1.06 -17.73 -1.52
CA PHE A 220 -0.27 -17.76 -0.93
C PHE A 220 -1.37 -17.65 -1.98
N ASP A 221 -2.52 -18.23 -1.65
CA ASP A 221 -3.76 -18.04 -2.37
C ASP A 221 -4.55 -16.89 -1.73
N GLY A 222 -5.34 -16.17 -2.50
CA GLY A 222 -6.17 -15.08 -1.99
C GLY A 222 -6.01 -13.80 -2.78
N ALA A 223 -5.80 -12.68 -2.11
CA ALA A 223 -5.71 -11.36 -2.74
C ALA A 223 -4.49 -10.58 -2.30
N TRP A 224 -3.98 -9.81 -3.25
CA TRP A 224 -2.96 -8.79 -3.03
C TRP A 224 -3.23 -7.59 -3.93
N PHE A 225 -3.15 -6.38 -3.35
CA PHE A 225 -3.28 -5.12 -4.06
C PHE A 225 -2.15 -4.18 -3.65
N ASP A 226 -1.38 -3.71 -4.64
CA ASP A 226 -0.51 -2.54 -4.51
C ASP A 226 -1.37 -1.29 -4.77
N ILE A 227 -1.62 -0.50 -3.70
CA ILE A 227 -2.42 0.72 -3.79
C ILE A 227 -1.58 1.84 -4.40
N GLY A 228 -1.25 1.68 -5.67
CA GLY A 228 -0.42 2.62 -6.44
C GLY A 228 -1.17 3.41 -7.50
N THR A 229 -2.40 2.99 -7.85
CA THR A 229 -3.24 3.61 -8.88
C THR A 229 -4.69 3.71 -8.42
N PRO A 230 -5.49 4.62 -9.00
CA PRO A 230 -6.93 4.69 -8.70
C PRO A 230 -7.68 3.38 -8.97
N GLU A 231 -7.27 2.68 -10.02
CA GLU A 231 -7.88 1.41 -10.38
C GLU A 231 -7.59 0.33 -9.34
N SER A 232 -6.30 0.17 -8.93
CA SER A 232 -5.94 -0.80 -7.89
C SER A 232 -6.61 -0.49 -6.55
N TYR A 233 -6.80 0.78 -6.21
CA TYR A 233 -7.53 1.18 -5.01
C TYR A 233 -9.02 0.81 -5.09
N LEU A 234 -9.70 1.13 -6.20
CA LEU A 234 -11.11 0.74 -6.38
C LEU A 234 -11.31 -0.78 -6.42
N ASP A 235 -10.37 -1.51 -7.04
CA ASP A 235 -10.39 -2.97 -7.05
C ASP A 235 -10.19 -3.54 -5.63
N ALA A 236 -9.32 -2.94 -4.81
CA ALA A 236 -9.13 -3.31 -3.40
C ALA A 236 -10.38 -3.04 -2.55
N VAL A 237 -11.03 -1.90 -2.74
CA VAL A 237 -12.33 -1.58 -2.10
C VAL A 237 -13.40 -2.58 -2.54
N GLY A 238 -13.48 -2.89 -3.84
CA GLY A 238 -14.42 -3.85 -4.39
C GLY A 238 -14.21 -5.27 -3.85
N TRP A 239 -12.95 -5.70 -3.74
CA TRP A 239 -12.62 -6.99 -3.12
C TRP A 239 -13.05 -7.05 -1.65
N HIS A 240 -12.82 -5.98 -0.89
CA HIS A 240 -13.20 -5.90 0.52
C HIS A 240 -14.72 -5.92 0.71
N LEU A 241 -15.46 -5.22 -0.13
CA LEU A 241 -16.93 -5.13 -0.06
C LEU A 241 -17.65 -6.35 -0.66
N ASP A 242 -16.99 -7.11 -1.52
CA ASP A 242 -17.50 -8.36 -2.14
C ASP A 242 -18.89 -8.20 -2.78
N GLY A 243 -19.13 -7.09 -3.48
CA GLY A 243 -20.39 -6.74 -4.10
C GLY A 243 -21.37 -5.98 -3.19
N ASP A 244 -21.14 -5.94 -1.90
CA ASP A 244 -21.89 -5.10 -0.97
C ASP A 244 -21.44 -3.62 -1.07
N SER A 245 -22.12 -2.75 -0.34
CA SER A 245 -21.77 -1.34 -0.23
C SER A 245 -21.78 -0.87 1.22
N LEU A 246 -20.84 -0.01 1.56
CA LEU A 246 -20.71 0.59 2.88
C LEU A 246 -21.18 2.05 2.82
N VAL A 247 -22.21 2.38 3.58
CA VAL A 247 -22.76 3.74 3.69
C VAL A 247 -22.79 4.14 5.15
N ALA A 248 -22.13 5.24 5.47
CA ALA A 248 -22.09 5.75 6.83
C ALA A 248 -23.48 6.20 7.32
N ASP A 249 -23.79 5.96 8.59
CA ASP A 249 -25.07 6.35 9.22
C ASP A 249 -25.35 7.87 9.16
N SER A 250 -24.32 8.70 9.09
CA SER A 250 -24.44 10.15 8.99
C SER A 250 -24.65 10.65 7.55
N ALA A 251 -24.55 9.77 6.55
CA ALA A 251 -24.82 10.15 5.16
C ALA A 251 -26.31 10.41 4.91
N THR A 252 -26.61 11.43 4.11
CA THR A 252 -27.98 11.78 3.70
C THR A 252 -28.21 11.34 2.26
N LEU A 253 -29.23 10.47 2.05
CA LEU A 253 -29.60 9.96 0.74
C LEU A 253 -31.03 10.39 0.40
N GLU A 254 -31.22 11.13 -0.70
CA GLU A 254 -32.52 11.50 -1.25
C GLU A 254 -32.60 11.06 -2.71
N ASN A 255 -33.46 10.11 -3.03
CA ASN A 255 -33.56 9.50 -4.37
C ASN A 255 -32.22 8.99 -4.90
N ALA A 256 -31.34 8.51 -4.04
CA ALA A 256 -30.05 7.94 -4.41
C ALA A 256 -30.15 6.42 -4.60
N SER A 257 -29.49 5.91 -5.63
CA SER A 257 -29.33 4.49 -5.93
C SER A 257 -27.88 4.10 -5.66
N ILE A 258 -27.66 3.18 -4.74
CA ILE A 258 -26.34 2.68 -4.38
C ILE A 258 -26.19 1.29 -5.01
N GLY A 259 -25.30 1.20 -6.00
CA GLY A 259 -24.94 -0.05 -6.68
C GLY A 259 -23.88 -0.85 -5.92
N ASP A 260 -23.18 -1.73 -6.63
CA ASP A 260 -22.19 -2.63 -6.05
C ASP A 260 -20.88 -1.90 -5.73
N ASN A 261 -20.19 -2.34 -4.67
CA ASN A 261 -18.85 -1.87 -4.29
C ASN A 261 -18.74 -0.35 -4.13
N VAL A 262 -19.73 0.26 -3.50
CA VAL A 262 -19.76 1.69 -3.20
C VAL A 262 -19.42 1.92 -1.74
N HIS A 263 -18.47 2.81 -1.47
CA HIS A 263 -18.15 3.29 -0.13
C HIS A 263 -18.51 4.76 0.00
N VAL A 264 -19.54 5.06 0.79
CA VAL A 264 -20.00 6.42 1.12
C VAL A 264 -19.66 6.71 2.57
N MET A 265 -18.80 7.68 2.80
CA MET A 265 -18.31 8.03 4.14
C MET A 265 -19.22 9.02 4.87
N GLY A 266 -18.79 9.47 6.05
CA GLY A 266 -19.59 10.31 6.92
C GLY A 266 -19.96 11.66 6.32
N ASP A 267 -21.15 12.16 6.69
CA ASP A 267 -21.67 13.51 6.36
C ASP A 267 -21.76 13.82 4.85
N VAL A 268 -21.75 12.77 4.01
CA VAL A 268 -22.00 12.89 2.56
C VAL A 268 -23.48 13.14 2.29
N THR A 269 -23.77 14.01 1.32
CA THR A 269 -25.13 14.26 0.83
C THR A 269 -25.26 13.82 -0.63
N LEU A 270 -26.18 12.89 -0.91
CA LEU A 270 -26.51 12.37 -2.25
C LEU A 270 -27.97 12.68 -2.57
N GLU A 271 -28.23 13.44 -3.65
CA GLU A 271 -29.57 13.76 -4.14
C GLU A 271 -29.71 13.37 -5.63
N ASN A 272 -30.70 12.58 -5.99
CA ASN A 272 -30.95 12.13 -7.37
C ASN A 272 -29.68 11.55 -8.03
N THR A 273 -28.98 10.65 -7.36
CA THR A 273 -27.65 10.20 -7.74
C THR A 273 -27.60 8.67 -7.83
N ASP A 274 -27.00 8.16 -8.91
CA ASP A 274 -26.72 6.74 -9.08
C ASP A 274 -25.21 6.51 -8.92
N LEU A 275 -24.80 5.62 -7.99
CA LEU A 275 -23.41 5.27 -7.73
C LEU A 275 -23.16 3.79 -8.03
N ASP A 276 -21.99 3.48 -8.62
CA ASP A 276 -21.52 2.12 -8.87
C ASP A 276 -19.99 2.07 -8.83
N HIS A 277 -19.38 1.14 -8.06
CA HIS A 277 -17.92 1.02 -7.88
C HIS A 277 -17.26 2.37 -7.56
N ALA A 278 -17.69 3.05 -6.53
CA ALA A 278 -17.24 4.40 -6.23
C ALA A 278 -16.90 4.60 -4.75
N VAL A 279 -15.97 5.51 -4.48
CA VAL A 279 -15.61 5.94 -3.14
C VAL A 279 -15.91 7.43 -3.01
N ILE A 280 -16.76 7.78 -2.05
CA ILE A 280 -17.16 9.15 -1.74
C ILE A 280 -16.68 9.50 -0.33
N PHE A 281 -15.71 10.39 -0.26
CA PHE A 281 -15.07 10.83 0.98
C PHE A 281 -15.98 11.76 1.79
N PRO A 282 -15.66 12.03 3.08
CA PRO A 282 -16.52 12.80 3.97
C PRO A 282 -16.88 14.20 3.45
N ASP A 283 -18.02 14.74 3.91
CA ASP A 283 -18.50 16.09 3.62
C ASP A 283 -18.75 16.39 2.13
N ALA A 284 -18.72 15.39 1.25
CA ALA A 284 -19.02 15.58 -0.16
C ALA A 284 -20.53 15.75 -0.40
N THR A 285 -20.88 16.60 -1.37
CA THR A 285 -22.26 16.80 -1.84
C THR A 285 -22.33 16.48 -3.33
N VAL A 286 -23.20 15.53 -3.71
CA VAL A 286 -23.40 15.11 -5.10
C VAL A 286 -24.89 15.17 -5.44
N ARG A 287 -25.24 15.87 -6.52
CA ARG A 287 -26.62 16.08 -6.96
C ARG A 287 -26.78 15.85 -8.45
N ASP A 288 -27.89 15.23 -8.83
CA ASP A 288 -28.29 15.02 -10.23
C ASP A 288 -27.13 14.43 -11.08
N ALA A 289 -26.53 13.31 -10.59
CA ALA A 289 -25.30 12.75 -11.15
C ALA A 289 -25.32 11.20 -11.22
N ASP A 290 -24.68 10.66 -12.25
CA ASP A 290 -24.35 9.23 -12.38
C ASP A 290 -22.82 9.07 -12.23
N ILE A 291 -22.36 8.35 -11.20
CA ILE A 291 -20.93 8.22 -10.86
C ILE A 291 -20.53 6.76 -10.84
N ARG A 292 -19.57 6.40 -11.69
CA ARG A 292 -19.07 5.04 -11.84
C ARG A 292 -17.54 4.99 -11.81
N ARG A 293 -17.00 3.95 -11.14
CA ARG A 293 -15.54 3.69 -11.03
C ARG A 293 -14.74 4.96 -10.73
N SER A 294 -15.22 5.75 -9.76
CA SER A 294 -14.70 7.09 -9.49
C SER A 294 -14.39 7.28 -8.01
N ILE A 295 -13.47 8.19 -7.72
CA ILE A 295 -13.09 8.59 -6.36
C ILE A 295 -13.37 10.08 -6.23
N ILE A 296 -14.26 10.44 -5.30
CA ILE A 296 -14.68 11.81 -5.00
C ILE A 296 -14.16 12.16 -3.61
N ASP A 297 -13.23 13.10 -3.54
CA ASP A 297 -12.56 13.45 -2.30
C ASP A 297 -13.40 14.38 -1.40
N GLU A 298 -12.93 14.60 -0.19
CA GLU A 298 -13.63 15.28 0.89
C GLU A 298 -14.09 16.71 0.50
N GLY A 299 -15.23 17.13 1.04
CA GLY A 299 -15.77 18.48 0.87
C GLY A 299 -16.05 18.88 -0.58
N THR A 300 -16.15 17.92 -1.51
CA THR A 300 -16.39 18.15 -2.94
C THR A 300 -17.87 18.44 -3.17
N HIS A 301 -18.19 19.36 -4.09
CA HIS A 301 -19.53 19.69 -4.52
C HIS A 301 -19.71 19.45 -6.02
N LEU A 302 -20.56 18.47 -6.40
CA LEU A 302 -20.82 18.08 -7.78
C LEU A 302 -22.31 18.21 -8.07
N GLU A 303 -22.68 18.84 -9.21
CA GLU A 303 -24.07 19.03 -9.59
C GLU A 303 -24.25 18.95 -11.11
N GLU A 304 -25.30 18.22 -11.56
CA GLU A 304 -25.70 18.06 -12.96
C GLU A 304 -24.59 17.49 -13.86
N LEU A 305 -23.93 16.40 -13.47
CA LEU A 305 -22.86 15.79 -14.28
C LEU A 305 -22.74 14.27 -14.05
N ASP A 306 -22.33 13.57 -15.11
CA ASP A 306 -22.04 12.14 -15.06
C ASP A 306 -20.51 11.92 -15.10
N LEU A 307 -20.00 11.02 -14.25
CA LEU A 307 -18.58 10.73 -14.14
C LEU A 307 -18.31 9.22 -14.26
N ALA A 308 -17.30 8.89 -15.05
CA ALA A 308 -16.80 7.53 -15.15
C ALA A 308 -15.25 7.52 -15.13
N GLY A 309 -14.66 6.80 -14.19
CA GLY A 309 -13.20 6.74 -14.03
C GLY A 309 -12.58 8.07 -13.57
N ALA A 310 -13.33 8.88 -12.84
CA ALA A 310 -12.89 10.21 -12.43
C ALA A 310 -12.18 10.20 -11.07
N LEU A 311 -11.19 11.08 -10.93
CA LEU A 311 -10.55 11.45 -9.67
C LEU A 311 -10.82 12.92 -9.39
N ILE A 312 -11.64 13.22 -8.41
CA ILE A 312 -12.00 14.57 -8.02
C ILE A 312 -11.33 14.87 -6.67
N GLY A 313 -10.46 15.87 -6.65
CA GLY A 313 -9.72 16.26 -5.45
C GLY A 313 -10.57 17.05 -4.45
N ALA A 314 -10.10 17.08 -3.21
CA ALA A 314 -10.78 17.70 -2.09
C ALA A 314 -11.23 19.15 -2.37
N HIS A 315 -12.39 19.53 -1.83
CA HIS A 315 -12.98 20.86 -1.91
C HIS A 315 -13.21 21.40 -3.34
N THR A 316 -13.31 20.50 -4.32
CA THR A 316 -13.60 20.84 -5.72
C THR A 316 -15.10 21.13 -5.90
N THR A 317 -15.44 22.19 -6.61
CA THR A 317 -16.82 22.48 -7.00
C THR A 317 -16.95 22.41 -8.52
N ILE A 318 -17.84 21.54 -9.01
CA ILE A 318 -18.19 21.41 -10.43
C ILE A 318 -19.72 21.44 -10.55
N THR A 319 -20.24 22.42 -11.28
CA THR A 319 -21.66 22.56 -11.57
C THR A 319 -21.85 22.81 -13.07
N ASN A 320 -22.86 22.21 -13.69
CA ASN A 320 -23.13 22.39 -15.11
C ASN A 320 -24.07 23.58 -15.38
N GLY A 321 -24.46 24.31 -14.34
CA GLY A 321 -25.29 25.51 -14.44
C GLY A 321 -24.54 26.77 -14.90
N PRO A 322 -25.22 27.78 -15.40
CA PRO A 322 -24.58 29.06 -15.71
C PRO A 322 -23.99 29.65 -14.44
N THR A 323 -22.68 29.87 -14.43
CA THR A 323 -22.03 30.72 -13.40
C THR A 323 -22.64 32.10 -13.40
N GLU A 324 -23.31 32.50 -12.30
CA GLU A 324 -23.78 33.86 -12.09
C GLU A 324 -22.63 34.86 -11.96
#